data_c185e8da0eb96afcabcd5a2f66fa1d30
#
_entry.id   c185e8da0eb96afcabcd5a2f66fa1d30
#
_cell.length_a   1.000
_cell.length_b   1.000
_cell.length_c   1.000
_cell.angle_alpha   90.00
_cell.angle_beta   90.00
_cell.angle_gamma   90.00
#
_symmetry.space_group_name_H-M   'P 1'
#
loop_
_entity.id
_entity.type
_entity.pdbx_description
1 polymer ?
#
loop_
_entity_poly.entity_id
_entity_poly.type
_entity_poly.pdbx_seq_one_letter_code
_entity_poly.pdbx_strand_id
1 'polypeptide(L)' 'MSGSTLQLQVEKELHQYFNILNGQKPCELHDLVIGQVEEALFRVVLEYCDGNQSKAAVYLGINRGTLRKKLAQYKIT' A
#
# COMPACT_ATOMS: atom_id res chain seq x y z
N MET A 1 10.83 -15.97 6.87
CA MET A 1 10.81 -15.50 6.40
C MET A 1 10.17 -14.83 5.90
N SER A 2 9.76 -14.77 5.94
CA SER A 2 9.18 -14.24 5.77
C SER A 2 8.93 -13.00 5.18
N GLY A 3 8.67 -11.99 5.57
CA GLY A 3 8.56 -10.71 4.94
C GLY A 3 9.61 -10.42 3.92
N SER A 4 10.63 -11.25 3.89
CA SER A 4 11.75 -11.02 2.99
C SER A 4 11.34 -11.04 1.52
N THR A 5 10.35 -11.84 1.13
CA THR A 5 9.89 -11.87 -0.26
C THR A 5 9.27 -10.53 -0.64
N LEU A 6 8.42 -10.00 0.22
CA LEU A 6 7.80 -8.69 -0.01
C LEU A 6 8.85 -7.59 -0.04
N GLN A 7 9.79 -7.62 0.91
CA GLN A 7 10.86 -6.64 0.94
C GLN A 7 11.68 -6.65 -0.34
N LEU A 8 12.02 -7.84 -0.83
CA LEU A 8 12.80 -7.96 -2.06
C LEU A 8 12.05 -7.38 -3.24
N GLN A 9 10.75 -7.61 -3.30
CA GLN A 9 9.93 -7.05 -4.37
C GLN A 9 9.89 -5.53 -4.31
N VAL A 10 9.75 -4.97 -3.12
CA VAL A 10 9.76 -3.51 -2.94
C VAL A 10 11.12 -2.93 -3.34
N GLU A 11 12.20 -3.58 -2.90
CA GLU A 11 13.54 -3.10 -3.25
C GLU A 11 13.75 -3.11 -4.76
N LYS A 12 13.30 -4.16 -5.43
CA LYS A 12 13.40 -4.26 -6.88
C LYS A 12 12.66 -3.12 -7.57
N GLU A 13 11.44 -2.85 -7.13
CA GLU A 13 10.65 -1.78 -7.70
C GLU A 13 11.29 -0.43 -7.47
N LEU A 14 11.88 -0.22 -6.29
CA LEU A 14 12.55 1.04 -6.00
C LEU A 14 13.80 1.24 -6.85
N HIS A 15 14.58 0.18 -7.07
CA HIS A 15 15.74 0.28 -7.95
C HIS A 15 15.32 0.67 -9.36
N GLN A 16 14.25 0.09 -9.87
CA GLN A 16 13.73 0.44 -11.19
C GLN A 16 13.28 1.91 -11.23
N TYR A 17 12.62 2.37 -10.16
CA TYR A 17 12.17 3.74 -10.08
C TYR A 17 13.34 4.72 -10.16
N PHE A 18 14.41 4.43 -9.40
CA PHE A 18 15.59 5.30 -9.44
C PHE A 18 16.28 5.27 -10.79
N ASN A 19 16.29 4.12 -11.46
CA ASN A 19 16.84 4.04 -12.80
C ASN A 19 16.06 4.92 -13.79
N ILE A 20 14.73 4.92 -13.66
CA ILE A 20 13.87 5.74 -14.51
C ILE A 20 14.12 7.22 -14.27
N LEU A 21 14.36 7.61 -13.01
CA LEU A 21 14.66 9.00 -12.68
C LEU A 21 15.94 9.51 -13.32
N ASN A 22 16.87 8.60 -13.60
CA ASN A 22 18.10 8.92 -14.31
C ASN A 22 18.85 10.09 -13.66
N GLY A 23 19.04 10.01 -12.35
CA GLY A 23 19.79 11.01 -11.60
C GLY A 23 18.99 12.19 -11.10
N GLN A 24 17.73 12.31 -11.49
CA GLN A 24 16.87 13.37 -10.95
C GLN A 24 16.53 13.06 -9.50
N LYS A 25 16.36 14.12 -8.69
CA LYS A 25 16.00 13.95 -7.31
C LYS A 25 14.56 13.48 -7.19
N PRO A 26 14.29 12.40 -6.42
CA PRO A 26 12.90 12.05 -6.13
C PRO A 26 12.29 13.11 -5.22
N CYS A 27 10.97 13.25 -5.30
CA CYS A 27 10.22 14.20 -4.50
C CYS A 27 9.16 13.44 -3.74
N GLU A 28 9.08 13.68 -2.43
CA GLU A 28 8.07 13.06 -1.55
C GLU A 28 8.01 11.54 -1.73
N LEU A 29 9.18 10.93 -1.80
CA LEU A 29 9.30 9.51 -2.09
C LEU A 29 8.58 8.64 -1.06
N HIS A 30 8.67 9.01 0.22
CA HIS A 30 8.01 8.25 1.27
C HIS A 30 6.51 8.19 1.03
N ASP A 31 5.88 9.33 0.78
CA ASP A 31 4.44 9.36 0.54
C ASP A 31 4.07 8.60 -0.72
N LEU A 32 4.88 8.69 -1.76
CA LEU A 32 4.63 8.00 -3.02
C LEU A 32 4.65 6.48 -2.81
N VAL A 33 5.69 5.97 -2.17
CA VAL A 33 5.86 4.54 -1.99
C VAL A 33 4.83 3.98 -1.02
N ILE A 34 4.68 4.63 0.14
CA ILE A 34 3.74 4.17 1.16
C ILE A 34 2.31 4.24 0.63
N GLY A 35 1.98 5.28 -0.13
CA GLY A 35 0.65 5.40 -0.71
C GLY A 35 0.33 4.26 -1.67
N GLN A 36 1.27 3.89 -2.52
CA GLN A 36 1.05 2.79 -3.46
C GLN A 36 0.92 1.46 -2.74
N VAL A 37 1.75 1.22 -1.71
CA VAL A 37 1.67 -0.01 -0.94
C VAL A 37 0.36 -0.08 -0.17
N GLU A 38 -0.05 1.01 0.45
CA GLU A 38 -1.32 1.05 1.18
C GLU A 38 -2.50 0.80 0.26
N GLU A 39 -2.51 1.44 -0.89
CA GLU A 39 -3.62 1.26 -1.83
C GLU A 39 -3.76 -0.20 -2.24
N ALA A 40 -2.65 -0.83 -2.59
CA ALA A 40 -2.67 -2.24 -2.98
C ALA A 40 -3.09 -3.13 -1.80
N LEU A 41 -2.56 -2.85 -0.61
CA LEU A 41 -2.89 -3.61 0.58
C LEU A 41 -4.37 -3.55 0.90
N PHE A 42 -4.93 -2.36 0.92
CA PHE A 42 -6.34 -2.17 1.28
C PHE A 42 -7.26 -2.80 0.23
N ARG A 43 -6.91 -2.65 -1.05
CA ARG A 43 -7.71 -3.24 -2.11
C ARG A 43 -7.76 -4.76 -1.98
N VAL A 44 -6.61 -5.38 -1.80
CA VAL A 44 -6.53 -6.85 -1.72
C VAL A 44 -7.23 -7.37 -0.47
N VAL A 45 -7.01 -6.72 0.69
CA VAL A 45 -7.64 -7.18 1.93
C VAL A 45 -9.15 -7.00 1.87
N LEU A 46 -9.63 -5.89 1.29
CA LEU A 46 -11.06 -5.68 1.16
C LEU A 46 -11.71 -6.74 0.25
N GLU A 47 -11.03 -7.09 -0.84
CA GLU A 47 -11.50 -8.18 -1.71
C GLU A 47 -11.56 -9.50 -0.94
N TYR A 48 -10.53 -9.79 -0.18
CA TYR A 48 -10.46 -11.01 0.62
C TYR A 48 -11.60 -11.09 1.63
N CYS A 49 -12.07 -9.94 2.10
CA CYS A 49 -13.16 -9.84 3.07
C CYS A 49 -14.52 -9.60 2.41
N ASP A 50 -14.60 -9.79 1.09
CA ASP A 50 -15.85 -9.64 0.33
C ASP A 50 -16.51 -8.27 0.53
N GLY A 51 -15.68 -7.23 0.65
CA GLY A 51 -16.17 -5.87 0.83
C GLY A 51 -16.57 -5.52 2.26
N ASN A 52 -16.40 -6.43 3.20
CA ASN A 52 -16.76 -6.20 4.60
C ASN A 52 -15.69 -5.36 5.27
N GLN A 53 -15.96 -4.06 5.44
CA GLN A 53 -14.97 -3.12 5.98
C GLN A 53 -14.64 -3.40 7.44
N SER A 54 -15.60 -3.85 8.23
CA SER A 54 -15.33 -4.17 9.64
C SER A 54 -14.35 -5.32 9.74
N LYS A 55 -14.55 -6.36 8.95
CA LYS A 55 -13.66 -7.52 8.92
C LYS A 55 -12.27 -7.13 8.41
N ALA A 56 -12.23 -6.31 7.35
CA ALA A 56 -10.98 -5.85 6.80
C ALA A 56 -10.17 -5.05 7.81
N ALA A 57 -10.84 -4.18 8.58
CA ALA A 57 -10.15 -3.39 9.60
C ALA A 57 -9.52 -4.29 10.66
N VAL A 58 -10.21 -5.36 11.05
CA VAL A 58 -9.68 -6.32 12.01
C VAL A 58 -8.44 -7.01 11.43
N TYR A 59 -8.52 -7.46 10.19
CA TYR A 59 -7.39 -8.13 9.56
C TYR A 59 -6.18 -7.21 9.42
N LEU A 60 -6.44 -5.93 9.11
CA LEU A 60 -5.37 -4.94 8.95
C LEU A 60 -4.84 -4.45 10.30
N GLY A 61 -5.58 -4.66 11.38
CA GLY A 61 -5.19 -4.17 12.68
C GLY A 61 -5.33 -2.67 12.83
N ILE A 62 -6.28 -2.06 12.12
CA ILE A 62 -6.50 -0.62 12.20
C ILE A 62 -7.95 -0.34 12.57
N ASN A 63 -8.19 0.90 12.99
CA ASN A 63 -9.53 1.36 13.32
C ASN A 63 -10.40 1.42 12.07
N ARG A 64 -11.68 1.05 12.21
CA ARG A 64 -12.61 1.04 11.07
C ARG A 64 -12.76 2.43 10.45
N GLY A 65 -12.79 3.48 11.28
CA GLY A 65 -12.89 4.84 10.79
C GLY A 65 -11.66 5.24 9.98
N THR A 66 -10.48 4.81 10.43
CA THR A 66 -9.25 5.04 9.70
C THR A 66 -9.29 4.33 8.35
N LEU A 67 -9.76 3.08 8.34
CA LEU A 67 -9.88 2.34 7.08
C LEU A 67 -10.83 3.05 6.12
N ARG A 68 -11.97 3.52 6.60
CA ARG A 68 -12.93 4.21 5.74
C ARG A 68 -12.33 5.46 5.12
N LYS A 69 -11.56 6.23 5.91
CA LYS A 69 -10.88 7.42 5.38
C LYS A 69 -9.88 7.04 4.31
N LYS A 70 -9.11 5.98 4.53
CA LYS A 70 -8.11 5.53 3.55
C LYS A 70 -8.76 5.03 2.28
N LEU A 71 -9.85 4.27 2.40
CA LEU A 71 -10.56 3.79 1.23
C LEU A 71 -11.10 4.95 0.39
N ALA A 72 -11.61 5.99 1.05
CA ALA A 72 -12.09 7.18 0.34
C ALA A 72 -10.92 7.91 -0.33
N GLN A 73 -9.80 8.03 0.38
CA GLN A 73 -8.61 8.70 -0.14
C GLN A 73 -8.11 8.03 -1.41
N TYR A 74 -8.08 6.71 -1.42
CA TYR A 74 -7.58 5.93 -2.56
C TYR A 74 -8.69 5.55 -3.54
N LYS A 75 -9.92 5.97 -3.28
CA LYS A 75 -11.08 5.70 -4.14
C LYS A 75 -11.30 4.21 -4.36
N ILE A 76 -11.18 3.46 -3.28
CA ILE A 76 -11.44 2.02 -3.26
C ILE A 76 -12.85 1.81 -2.72
N THR A 77 -13.66 1.05 -3.44
CA THR A 77 -15.03 0.74 -3.02
C THR A 77 -15.17 -0.65 -2.46
#